data_424b890b47eae35cfc4f6d20d145490d
#
_entry.id   424b890b47eae35cfc4f6d20d145490d
#
_cell.length_a   1.000
_cell.length_b   1.000
_cell.length_c   1.000
_cell.angle_alpha   90.00
_cell.angle_beta   90.00
_cell.angle_gamma   90.00
#
_symmetry.space_group_name_H-M   'P 1'
#
loop_
_entity.id
_entity.type
_entity.pdbx_description
1 polymer ?
#
loop_
_entity_poly.entity_id
_entity_poly.type
_entity_poly.pdbx_seq_one_letter_code
_entity_poly.pdbx_strand_id
1 'polypeptide(L)'
;MDQTQTPLADAAAAFLADKRITPFTTPGHKRAPHLADELLRLDLPLSSGADDLHLRSGVLARAEALAADLWGADLCRFCVNGSTQGNQALALALGRPGDRVVVSRNLHKSVLAGLVLAGLEPVWVRPDIGPATGLALRIPPERVANALPEARGVFLVEPSFVGVLSDVAAIAEDCRAAGVPLVVDEAWGAHLGFHPALPAHTLALGADAMVTSAHKTLTAFTQGAFLFARAERLDLARLEEAFETLHTTSPSAAILASLDRTRRLLASRGEELLGRALGLAARVGEALAAVEGLVVVRSDDPTKLALALAGTGADGLEVEADLFAEGIRLELANRDLLVPLLTIGDTDESVEKLVSALLRSLERRRGEPRPPGGASAVWSVEPEVGMTPRAAFFAARETVPAERAAGRLAAETVAPYPPGIPAIAPGEVVTGELLASLREAAAH
;
A
#
# COMPACT_ATOMS: atom_id res chain seq x y z
N MET A 1 26.87 -5.21 -2.60
CA MET A 1 26.82 -6.44 -1.75
C MET A 1 26.50 -7.68 -2.59
N ASP A 2 26.83 -8.89 -2.12
CA ASP A 2 26.44 -10.12 -2.82
C ASP A 2 24.96 -10.43 -2.61
N GLN A 3 24.15 -10.10 -3.58
CA GLN A 3 22.70 -10.23 -3.55
C GLN A 3 22.19 -11.68 -3.71
N THR A 4 23.07 -12.65 -3.94
CA THR A 4 22.70 -14.08 -4.01
C THR A 4 22.46 -14.69 -2.63
N GLN A 5 22.96 -14.06 -1.57
CA GLN A 5 22.83 -14.53 -0.19
C GLN A 5 21.42 -14.33 0.35
N THR A 6 20.96 -15.25 1.22
CA THR A 6 19.71 -15.14 2.00
C THR A 6 20.00 -15.47 3.47
N PRO A 7 20.79 -14.61 4.18
CA PRO A 7 21.32 -14.97 5.49
C PRO A 7 20.24 -15.34 6.51
N LEU A 8 19.11 -14.64 6.52
CA LEU A 8 18.00 -14.91 7.42
C LEU A 8 17.20 -16.15 7.00
N ALA A 9 16.88 -16.28 5.72
CA ALA A 9 16.14 -17.43 5.22
C ALA A 9 16.97 -18.72 5.33
N ASP A 10 18.29 -18.64 5.11
CA ASP A 10 19.21 -19.78 5.26
C ASP A 10 19.33 -20.18 6.74
N ALA A 11 19.42 -19.22 7.67
CA ALA A 11 19.43 -19.51 9.11
C ALA A 11 18.12 -20.17 9.57
N ALA A 12 16.97 -19.66 9.10
CA ALA A 12 15.66 -20.27 9.38
C ALA A 12 15.58 -21.70 8.83
N ALA A 13 16.04 -21.93 7.60
CA ALA A 13 16.07 -23.27 7.00
C ALA A 13 16.99 -24.23 7.76
N ALA A 14 18.18 -23.77 8.16
CA ALA A 14 19.12 -24.56 8.96
C ALA A 14 18.52 -24.94 10.32
N PHE A 15 17.86 -23.98 11.00
CA PHE A 15 17.17 -24.23 12.27
C PHE A 15 16.05 -25.29 12.12
N LEU A 16 15.28 -25.23 11.04
CA LEU A 16 14.22 -26.21 10.74
C LEU A 16 14.75 -27.59 10.44
N ALA A 17 15.91 -27.67 9.79
CA ALA A 17 16.53 -28.92 9.39
C ALA A 17 17.26 -29.64 10.55
N ASP A 18 17.70 -28.91 11.59
CA ASP A 18 18.45 -29.49 12.69
C ASP A 18 17.53 -30.22 13.69
N LYS A 19 17.48 -31.55 13.52
CA LYS A 19 16.67 -32.45 14.37
C LYS A 19 17.17 -32.58 15.83
N ARG A 20 18.37 -32.06 16.13
CA ARG A 20 18.94 -32.10 17.51
C ARG A 20 18.32 -31.01 18.41
N ILE A 21 17.70 -30.01 17.81
CA ILE A 21 17.11 -28.89 18.57
C ILE A 21 15.86 -29.36 19.29
N THR A 22 15.90 -29.33 20.62
CA THR A 22 14.75 -29.53 21.49
C THR A 22 14.34 -28.17 22.10
N PRO A 23 13.24 -27.55 21.64
CA PRO A 23 12.91 -26.18 22.04
C PRO A 23 12.29 -26.13 23.44
N PHE A 24 12.92 -25.36 24.34
CA PHE A 24 12.36 -24.92 25.62
C PHE A 24 12.05 -23.44 25.59
N THR A 25 11.71 -22.93 24.41
CA THR A 25 11.42 -21.51 24.12
C THR A 25 10.00 -21.35 23.57
N THR A 26 9.56 -20.13 23.39
CA THR A 26 8.39 -19.80 22.53
C THR A 26 8.72 -20.16 21.06
N PRO A 27 7.73 -20.44 20.20
CA PRO A 27 6.28 -20.54 20.50
C PRO A 27 5.92 -21.79 21.33
N GLY A 28 4.82 -21.70 22.10
CA GLY A 28 4.41 -22.75 23.06
C GLY A 28 4.08 -24.11 22.43
N HIS A 29 3.68 -24.16 21.17
CA HIS A 29 3.43 -25.43 20.46
C HIS A 29 4.70 -26.23 20.18
N LYS A 30 5.91 -25.65 20.29
CA LYS A 30 7.20 -26.32 20.10
C LYS A 30 7.36 -27.06 18.77
N ARG A 31 6.45 -26.81 17.82
CA ARG A 31 6.32 -27.63 16.58
C ARG A 31 6.16 -29.12 16.88
N ALA A 32 5.56 -29.44 18.04
CA ALA A 32 5.41 -30.82 18.49
C ALA A 32 4.54 -31.63 17.51
N PRO A 33 4.98 -32.80 17.03
CA PRO A 33 4.26 -33.54 15.98
C PRO A 33 2.81 -33.89 16.33
N HIS A 34 2.49 -34.06 17.60
CA HIS A 34 1.14 -34.40 18.06
C HIS A 34 0.20 -33.18 18.13
N LEU A 35 0.71 -31.94 18.03
CA LEU A 35 -0.06 -30.69 18.00
C LEU A 35 0.01 -30.02 16.64
N ALA A 36 1.02 -30.37 15.82
CA ALA A 36 1.36 -29.65 14.61
C ALA A 36 0.48 -30.07 13.44
N ASP A 37 -0.21 -29.08 12.85
CA ASP A 37 -0.53 -29.11 11.45
C ASP A 37 0.63 -28.52 10.61
N GLU A 38 0.47 -28.45 9.28
CA GLU A 38 1.53 -27.96 8.39
C GLU A 38 1.87 -26.47 8.63
N LEU A 39 0.92 -25.69 9.12
CA LEU A 39 1.10 -24.24 9.36
C LEU A 39 2.10 -23.98 10.48
N LEU A 40 2.06 -24.77 11.55
CA LEU A 40 2.95 -24.62 12.71
C LEU A 40 4.41 -24.94 12.40
N ARG A 41 4.69 -25.67 11.31
CA ARG A 41 6.07 -26.01 10.92
C ARG A 41 6.92 -24.82 10.54
N LEU A 42 6.28 -23.73 10.05
CA LEU A 42 6.96 -22.50 9.62
C LEU A 42 7.16 -21.51 10.75
N ASP A 43 6.55 -21.75 11.91
CA ASP A 43 6.65 -20.83 13.04
C ASP A 43 7.89 -21.10 13.89
N LEU A 44 8.82 -20.16 13.86
CA LEU A 44 10.13 -20.22 14.48
C LEU A 44 10.36 -19.08 15.45
N PRO A 45 11.03 -19.30 16.57
CA PRO A 45 11.56 -18.21 17.38
C PRO A 45 12.83 -17.64 16.74
N LEU A 46 12.96 -16.32 16.68
CA LEU A 46 14.23 -15.69 16.29
C LEU A 46 15.26 -15.75 17.42
N SER A 47 14.82 -15.76 18.68
CA SER A 47 15.68 -15.67 19.87
C SER A 47 16.49 -16.92 20.20
N SER A 48 16.40 -18.00 19.42
CA SER A 48 17.04 -19.28 19.74
C SER A 48 18.30 -19.58 18.89
N GLY A 49 19.14 -18.58 18.69
CA GLY A 49 20.40 -18.73 17.95
C GLY A 49 20.33 -18.41 16.47
N ALA A 50 19.16 -18.00 15.94
CA ALA A 50 19.06 -17.44 14.60
C ALA A 50 19.43 -15.94 14.57
N ASP A 51 18.97 -15.14 15.57
CA ASP A 51 19.39 -13.75 15.78
C ASP A 51 19.03 -13.25 17.19
N ASP A 52 19.63 -12.13 17.58
CA ASP A 52 19.18 -11.29 18.70
C ASP A 52 18.58 -10.01 18.12
N LEU A 53 17.24 -9.90 18.15
CA LEU A 53 16.51 -8.75 17.64
C LEU A 53 16.89 -7.42 18.27
N HIS A 54 17.30 -7.45 19.54
CA HIS A 54 17.67 -6.23 20.25
C HIS A 54 19.07 -5.73 19.88
N LEU A 55 19.97 -6.65 19.54
CA LEU A 55 21.34 -6.30 19.16
C LEU A 55 21.51 -5.97 17.68
N ARG A 56 20.56 -6.41 16.82
CA ARG A 56 20.59 -6.21 15.36
C ARG A 56 21.97 -6.37 14.74
N SER A 57 22.67 -7.41 15.14
CA SER A 57 24.06 -7.67 14.73
C SER A 57 24.23 -8.98 13.95
N GLY A 58 23.16 -9.74 13.80
CA GLY A 58 23.18 -11.07 13.24
C GLY A 58 22.66 -11.16 11.80
N VAL A 59 21.91 -12.22 11.52
CA VAL A 59 21.42 -12.54 10.16
C VAL A 59 20.32 -11.60 9.68
N LEU A 60 19.50 -11.08 10.60
CA LEU A 60 18.47 -10.08 10.27
C LEU A 60 19.12 -8.77 9.79
N ALA A 61 20.09 -8.24 10.54
CA ALA A 61 20.81 -7.04 10.15
C ALA A 61 21.50 -7.19 8.77
N ARG A 62 22.06 -8.37 8.49
CA ARG A 62 22.65 -8.67 7.18
C ARG A 62 21.61 -8.72 6.06
N ALA A 63 20.44 -9.29 6.31
CA ALA A 63 19.33 -9.32 5.33
C ALA A 63 18.80 -7.91 5.05
N GLU A 64 18.62 -7.10 6.10
CA GLU A 64 18.21 -5.69 5.98
C GLU A 64 19.26 -4.85 5.23
N ALA A 65 20.56 -5.07 5.51
CA ALA A 65 21.63 -4.39 4.78
C ALA A 65 21.67 -4.74 3.29
N LEU A 66 21.43 -6.03 2.94
CA LEU A 66 21.30 -6.45 1.54
C LEU A 66 20.11 -5.80 0.85
N ALA A 67 18.98 -5.64 1.55
CA ALA A 67 17.83 -4.94 1.01
C ALA A 67 18.11 -3.44 0.84
N ALA A 68 18.73 -2.79 1.81
CA ALA A 68 19.14 -1.39 1.70
C ALA A 68 20.07 -1.15 0.49
N ASP A 69 21.07 -2.01 0.30
CA ASP A 69 21.97 -1.97 -0.84
C ASP A 69 21.22 -2.10 -2.19
N LEU A 70 20.28 -3.05 -2.28
CA LEU A 70 19.51 -3.30 -3.50
C LEU A 70 18.63 -2.12 -3.92
N TRP A 71 18.02 -1.41 -2.97
CA TRP A 71 17.17 -0.23 -3.23
C TRP A 71 17.92 1.11 -3.14
N GLY A 72 19.23 1.10 -2.84
CA GLY A 72 20.04 2.31 -2.71
C GLY A 72 19.62 3.20 -1.52
N ALA A 73 19.29 2.56 -0.39
CA ALA A 73 18.96 3.21 0.88
C ALA A 73 20.12 3.11 1.89
N ASP A 74 20.12 4.01 2.88
CA ASP A 74 21.05 3.95 4.00
C ASP A 74 20.53 3.04 5.12
N LEU A 75 19.20 2.87 5.20
CA LEU A 75 18.50 2.07 6.18
C LEU A 75 17.45 1.22 5.50
N CYS A 76 17.35 -0.06 5.90
CA CYS A 76 16.18 -0.90 5.67
C CYS A 76 15.71 -1.53 6.97
N ARG A 77 14.38 -1.65 7.14
CA ARG A 77 13.75 -2.43 8.21
C ARG A 77 12.66 -3.33 7.64
N PHE A 78 12.67 -4.59 8.09
CA PHE A 78 11.66 -5.57 7.71
C PHE A 78 10.44 -5.42 8.62
N CYS A 79 9.30 -5.05 8.05
CA CYS A 79 8.03 -4.92 8.75
C CYS A 79 7.27 -6.24 8.76
N VAL A 80 6.79 -6.67 9.93
CA VAL A 80 5.95 -7.85 10.10
C VAL A 80 4.48 -7.50 10.38
N ASN A 81 4.15 -6.22 10.37
CA ASN A 81 2.78 -5.72 10.50
C ASN A 81 2.39 -4.85 9.28
N GLY A 82 2.84 -5.28 8.10
CA GLY A 82 2.56 -4.61 6.84
C GLY A 82 3.23 -3.24 6.69
N SER A 83 2.96 -2.56 5.59
CA SER A 83 3.31 -1.14 5.42
C SER A 83 2.65 -0.24 6.47
N THR A 84 1.62 -0.72 7.16
CA THR A 84 0.98 -0.01 8.28
C THR A 84 1.98 0.38 9.36
N GLN A 85 2.86 -0.54 9.78
CA GLN A 85 3.91 -0.27 10.76
C GLN A 85 4.90 0.78 10.26
N GLY A 86 5.36 0.63 9.01
CA GLY A 86 6.30 1.56 8.40
C GLY A 86 5.72 2.96 8.24
N ASN A 87 4.48 3.08 7.78
CA ASN A 87 3.79 4.37 7.66
C ASN A 87 3.63 5.09 9.00
N GLN A 88 3.31 4.35 10.06
CA GLN A 88 3.21 4.92 11.42
C GLN A 88 4.59 5.33 11.95
N ALA A 89 5.63 4.54 11.71
CA ALA A 89 7.00 4.88 12.10
C ALA A 89 7.50 6.13 11.36
N LEU A 90 7.24 6.23 10.05
CA LEU A 90 7.57 7.43 9.27
C LEU A 90 6.84 8.67 9.81
N ALA A 91 5.55 8.57 10.12
CA ALA A 91 4.83 9.70 10.68
C ALA A 91 5.42 10.17 12.03
N LEU A 92 5.80 9.24 12.93
CA LEU A 92 6.46 9.55 14.20
C LEU A 92 7.84 10.17 14.01
N ALA A 93 8.57 9.78 12.96
CA ALA A 93 9.89 10.32 12.65
C ALA A 93 9.82 11.70 11.97
N LEU A 94 8.74 12.00 11.24
CA LEU A 94 8.64 13.16 10.35
C LEU A 94 8.49 14.48 11.11
N GLY A 95 7.91 14.49 12.32
CA GLY A 95 7.68 15.73 13.07
C GLY A 95 7.37 15.49 14.54
N ARG A 96 6.97 16.55 15.22
CA ARG A 96 6.54 16.58 16.62
C ARG A 96 5.06 16.93 16.70
N PRO A 97 4.38 16.68 17.83
CA PRO A 97 3.00 17.12 18.01
C PRO A 97 2.84 18.62 17.73
N GLY A 98 1.89 18.97 16.86
CA GLY A 98 1.63 20.33 16.39
C GLY A 98 2.42 20.74 15.13
N ASP A 99 3.38 19.95 14.68
CA ASP A 99 4.06 20.22 13.40
C ASP A 99 3.10 19.96 12.22
N ARG A 100 3.13 20.87 11.24
CA ARG A 100 2.34 20.75 10.00
C ARG A 100 3.10 19.87 8.99
N VAL A 101 2.38 18.97 8.33
CA VAL A 101 2.91 18.12 7.27
C VAL A 101 1.99 18.12 6.07
N VAL A 102 2.56 18.20 4.88
CA VAL A 102 1.80 18.06 3.63
C VAL A 102 1.47 16.59 3.44
N VAL A 103 0.19 16.27 3.24
CA VAL A 103 -0.28 14.88 3.12
C VAL A 103 -1.19 14.74 1.93
N SER A 104 -0.94 13.74 1.09
CA SER A 104 -1.82 13.43 -0.04
C SER A 104 -3.17 12.90 0.44
N ARG A 105 -4.27 13.41 -0.14
CA ARG A 105 -5.64 13.07 0.30
C ARG A 105 -6.09 11.66 -0.14
N ASN A 106 -5.38 11.02 -1.06
CA ASN A 106 -5.57 9.62 -1.45
C ASN A 106 -4.87 8.62 -0.52
N LEU A 107 -4.57 9.04 0.70
CA LEU A 107 -3.83 8.26 1.69
C LEU A 107 -4.57 6.99 2.13
N HIS A 108 -3.78 6.01 2.56
CA HIS A 108 -4.30 4.84 3.27
C HIS A 108 -4.54 5.16 4.76
N LYS A 109 -5.52 4.51 5.40
CA LYS A 109 -5.85 4.70 6.83
C LYS A 109 -4.66 4.57 7.78
N SER A 110 -3.60 3.84 7.41
CA SER A 110 -2.39 3.70 8.23
C SER A 110 -1.61 5.00 8.37
N VAL A 111 -1.57 5.82 7.31
CA VAL A 111 -0.95 7.16 7.36
C VAL A 111 -1.75 8.06 8.30
N LEU A 112 -3.09 8.06 8.19
CA LEU A 112 -3.94 8.82 9.10
C LEU A 112 -3.76 8.40 10.56
N ALA A 113 -3.67 7.08 10.83
CA ALA A 113 -3.35 6.57 12.16
C ALA A 113 -1.96 7.07 12.63
N GLY A 114 -0.98 7.12 11.74
CA GLY A 114 0.34 7.70 12.01
C GLY A 114 0.27 9.18 12.40
N LEU A 115 -0.54 9.99 11.68
CA LEU A 115 -0.77 11.40 12.03
C LEU A 115 -1.39 11.56 13.44
N VAL A 116 -2.36 10.71 13.77
CA VAL A 116 -2.97 10.69 15.12
C VAL A 116 -1.93 10.33 16.18
N LEU A 117 -1.13 9.28 15.96
CA LEU A 117 -0.09 8.84 16.90
C LEU A 117 0.98 9.92 17.11
N ALA A 118 1.47 10.50 16.03
CA ALA A 118 2.51 11.54 16.07
C ALA A 118 1.98 12.92 16.50
N GLY A 119 0.67 13.14 16.43
CA GLY A 119 0.05 14.45 16.69
C GLY A 119 0.34 15.50 15.63
N LEU A 120 0.59 15.06 14.38
CA LEU A 120 0.86 15.94 13.26
C LEU A 120 -0.43 16.58 12.73
N GLU A 121 -0.29 17.81 12.20
CA GLU A 121 -1.37 18.56 11.58
C GLU A 121 -1.28 18.47 10.05
N PRO A 122 -2.22 17.77 9.39
CA PRO A 122 -2.14 17.59 7.95
C PRO A 122 -2.51 18.86 7.19
N VAL A 123 -1.69 19.22 6.21
CA VAL A 123 -2.02 20.12 5.11
C VAL A 123 -2.37 19.26 3.90
N TRP A 124 -3.65 19.13 3.61
CA TRP A 124 -4.13 18.22 2.59
C TRP A 124 -3.80 18.71 1.17
N VAL A 125 -3.16 17.86 0.37
CA VAL A 125 -3.05 18.05 -1.07
C VAL A 125 -3.86 16.98 -1.79
N ARG A 126 -4.66 17.40 -2.76
CA ARG A 126 -5.60 16.53 -3.46
C ARG A 126 -5.02 16.02 -4.76
N PRO A 127 -5.28 14.77 -5.11
CA PRO A 127 -5.03 14.28 -6.46
C PRO A 127 -6.04 14.91 -7.44
N ASP A 128 -5.69 14.89 -8.71
CA ASP A 128 -6.67 15.08 -9.76
C ASP A 128 -7.63 13.89 -9.80
N ILE A 129 -8.88 14.15 -10.17
CA ILE A 129 -9.90 13.11 -10.33
C ILE A 129 -10.14 12.88 -11.81
N GLY A 130 -10.06 11.64 -12.24
CA GLY A 130 -10.30 11.23 -13.62
C GLY A 130 -11.78 11.46 -14.00
N PRO A 131 -12.09 12.32 -14.97
CA PRO A 131 -13.48 12.68 -15.28
C PRO A 131 -14.30 11.52 -15.83
N ALA A 132 -13.65 10.57 -16.50
CA ALA A 132 -14.32 9.39 -17.07
C ALA A 132 -14.42 8.20 -16.08
N THR A 133 -13.68 8.22 -14.99
CA THR A 133 -13.54 7.07 -14.09
C THR A 133 -13.85 7.38 -12.63
N GLY A 134 -13.80 8.67 -12.25
CA GLY A 134 -13.92 9.10 -10.87
C GLY A 134 -12.76 8.69 -9.94
N LEU A 135 -11.69 8.18 -10.50
CA LEU A 135 -10.54 7.69 -9.73
C LEU A 135 -9.60 8.83 -9.36
N ALA A 136 -9.01 8.74 -8.17
CA ALA A 136 -7.89 9.59 -7.79
C ALA A 136 -6.68 9.24 -8.66
N LEU A 137 -6.14 10.25 -9.34
CA LEU A 137 -5.00 10.15 -10.25
C LEU A 137 -3.73 10.72 -9.58
N ARG A 138 -3.04 11.61 -10.30
CA ARG A 138 -1.79 12.25 -9.85
C ARG A 138 -2.03 13.38 -8.85
N ILE A 139 -1.06 13.59 -7.98
CA ILE A 139 -0.91 14.84 -7.22
C ILE A 139 -0.11 15.81 -8.10
N PRO A 140 -0.66 16.94 -8.50
CA PRO A 140 0.09 17.98 -9.21
C PRO A 140 1.23 18.53 -8.34
N PRO A 141 2.50 18.59 -8.83
CA PRO A 141 3.63 19.08 -8.05
C PRO A 141 3.42 20.47 -7.46
N GLU A 142 2.77 21.36 -8.21
CA GLU A 142 2.47 22.73 -7.77
C GLU A 142 1.57 22.79 -6.52
N ARG A 143 0.72 21.78 -6.29
CA ARG A 143 -0.10 21.72 -5.05
C ARG A 143 0.77 21.39 -3.85
N VAL A 144 1.77 20.55 -4.01
CA VAL A 144 2.74 20.25 -2.96
C VAL A 144 3.62 21.47 -2.71
N ALA A 145 4.21 22.07 -3.76
CA ALA A 145 5.06 23.25 -3.67
C ALA A 145 4.38 24.42 -2.94
N ASN A 146 3.11 24.67 -3.24
CA ASN A 146 2.31 25.71 -2.57
C ASN A 146 2.06 25.43 -1.08
N ALA A 147 2.11 24.19 -0.64
CA ALA A 147 1.88 23.76 0.73
C ALA A 147 3.18 23.65 1.57
N LEU A 148 4.37 23.70 0.94
CA LEU A 148 5.66 23.55 1.63
C LEU A 148 6.02 24.64 2.64
N PRO A 149 5.70 25.95 2.48
CA PRO A 149 6.30 27.03 3.27
C PRO A 149 6.24 26.88 4.79
N GLU A 150 5.28 26.11 5.31
CA GLU A 150 5.13 25.90 6.76
C GLU A 150 5.19 24.42 7.14
N ALA A 151 5.58 23.55 6.21
CA ALA A 151 5.60 22.11 6.43
C ALA A 151 6.93 21.63 6.99
N ARG A 152 6.87 20.65 7.90
CA ARG A 152 8.03 19.93 8.42
C ARG A 152 8.36 18.68 7.62
N GLY A 153 7.46 18.24 6.75
CA GLY A 153 7.63 17.08 5.92
C GLY A 153 6.49 16.93 4.92
N VAL A 154 6.69 16.06 3.95
CA VAL A 154 5.68 15.68 2.96
C VAL A 154 5.47 14.18 3.06
N PHE A 155 4.21 13.73 3.10
CA PHE A 155 3.84 12.33 3.09
C PHE A 155 2.88 12.04 1.92
N LEU A 156 3.38 11.36 0.89
CA LEU A 156 2.60 10.99 -0.28
C LEU A 156 2.27 9.50 -0.31
N VAL A 157 1.31 9.12 -1.14
CA VAL A 157 0.98 7.73 -1.51
C VAL A 157 1.21 7.58 -3.00
N GLU A 158 2.21 6.77 -3.39
CA GLU A 158 2.62 6.54 -4.77
C GLU A 158 3.15 5.10 -4.96
N PRO A 159 2.73 4.37 -5.98
CA PRO A 159 1.63 4.72 -6.88
C PRO A 159 0.26 4.67 -6.19
N SER A 160 -0.75 5.25 -6.85
CA SER A 160 -2.14 4.99 -6.47
C SER A 160 -2.46 3.49 -6.61
N PHE A 161 -3.56 3.03 -6.01
CA PHE A 161 -3.95 1.62 -6.09
C PHE A 161 -4.23 1.13 -7.53
N VAL A 162 -4.50 2.04 -8.47
CA VAL A 162 -4.63 1.75 -9.90
C VAL A 162 -3.33 1.96 -10.70
N GLY A 163 -2.20 2.19 -10.02
CA GLY A 163 -0.88 2.26 -10.63
C GLY A 163 -0.51 3.60 -11.29
N VAL A 164 -1.25 4.66 -11.00
CA VAL A 164 -0.92 6.01 -11.48
C VAL A 164 0.07 6.66 -10.53
N LEU A 165 1.14 7.25 -11.08
CA LEU A 165 2.18 7.97 -10.32
C LEU A 165 2.13 9.47 -10.60
N SER A 166 2.40 10.26 -9.56
CA SER A 166 2.70 11.68 -9.68
C SER A 166 4.12 11.90 -10.18
N ASP A 167 4.46 13.12 -10.55
CA ASP A 167 5.86 13.49 -10.84
C ASP A 167 6.64 13.63 -9.51
N VAL A 168 6.99 12.47 -8.95
CA VAL A 168 7.71 12.38 -7.67
C VAL A 168 9.08 13.05 -7.77
N ALA A 169 9.74 13.04 -8.94
CA ALA A 169 11.03 13.67 -9.12
C ALA A 169 10.94 15.19 -8.97
N ALA A 170 9.96 15.82 -9.61
CA ALA A 170 9.71 17.25 -9.46
C ALA A 170 9.34 17.61 -8.02
N ILE A 171 8.45 16.83 -7.37
CA ILE A 171 8.08 17.03 -5.96
C ILE A 171 9.32 16.90 -5.04
N ALA A 172 10.18 15.90 -5.29
CA ALA A 172 11.40 15.70 -4.51
C ALA A 172 12.40 16.85 -4.66
N GLU A 173 12.47 17.48 -5.85
CA GLU A 173 13.29 18.67 -6.10
C GLU A 173 12.77 19.86 -5.30
N ASP A 174 11.47 20.13 -5.31
CA ASP A 174 10.84 21.17 -4.51
C ASP A 174 11.06 20.95 -3.00
N CYS A 175 10.88 19.72 -2.53
CA CYS A 175 11.14 19.34 -1.14
C CYS A 175 12.61 19.56 -0.76
N ARG A 176 13.55 19.20 -1.64
CA ARG A 176 14.98 19.41 -1.43
C ARG A 176 15.31 20.90 -1.36
N ALA A 177 14.76 21.71 -2.26
CA ALA A 177 14.96 23.15 -2.26
C ALA A 177 14.42 23.80 -0.98
N ALA A 178 13.33 23.29 -0.43
CA ALA A 178 12.74 23.75 0.83
C ALA A 178 13.42 23.16 2.09
N GLY A 179 14.34 22.19 1.94
CA GLY A 179 14.95 21.48 3.08
C GLY A 179 13.97 20.59 3.86
N VAL A 180 12.90 20.12 3.22
CA VAL A 180 11.78 19.35 3.81
C VAL A 180 11.88 17.88 3.37
N PRO A 181 11.83 16.89 4.27
CA PRO A 181 11.86 15.48 3.88
C PRO A 181 10.59 15.06 3.15
N LEU A 182 10.76 14.23 2.11
CA LEU A 182 9.69 13.57 1.38
C LEU A 182 9.66 12.08 1.76
N VAL A 183 8.56 11.63 2.36
CA VAL A 183 8.31 10.22 2.66
C VAL A 183 7.11 9.70 1.87
N VAL A 184 7.17 8.43 1.44
CA VAL A 184 6.19 7.87 0.51
C VAL A 184 5.67 6.52 1.00
N ASP A 185 4.36 6.39 1.04
CA ASP A 185 3.68 5.08 1.09
C ASP A 185 3.64 4.49 -0.33
N GLU A 186 4.61 3.64 -0.62
CA GLU A 186 4.74 2.91 -1.89
C GLU A 186 4.20 1.48 -1.77
N ALA A 187 3.14 1.27 -0.98
CA ALA A 187 2.64 -0.06 -0.68
C ALA A 187 2.29 -0.90 -1.92
N TRP A 188 1.95 -0.28 -3.02
CA TRP A 188 1.62 -0.95 -4.29
C TRP A 188 2.79 -1.03 -5.28
N GLY A 189 3.97 -0.53 -4.93
CA GLY A 189 5.10 -0.35 -5.83
C GLY A 189 6.34 -1.20 -5.54
N ALA A 190 6.23 -2.31 -4.75
CA ALA A 190 7.41 -3.11 -4.37
C ALA A 190 8.23 -3.68 -5.54
N HIS A 191 7.66 -3.76 -6.74
CA HIS A 191 8.28 -4.26 -7.97
C HIS A 191 8.83 -3.14 -8.86
N LEU A 192 8.55 -1.88 -8.55
CA LEU A 192 9.00 -0.73 -9.33
C LEU A 192 10.53 -0.60 -9.30
N GLY A 193 11.13 -0.17 -10.41
CA GLY A 193 12.57 -0.01 -10.56
C GLY A 193 13.34 -1.29 -10.91
N PHE A 194 12.69 -2.47 -10.97
CA PHE A 194 13.35 -3.75 -11.23
C PHE A 194 13.13 -4.32 -12.66
N HIS A 195 12.56 -3.51 -13.54
CA HIS A 195 12.46 -3.80 -14.96
C HIS A 195 12.46 -2.50 -15.76
N PRO A 196 13.17 -2.40 -16.92
CA PRO A 196 13.31 -1.14 -17.65
C PRO A 196 11.98 -0.57 -18.19
N ALA A 197 10.94 -1.40 -18.37
CA ALA A 197 9.61 -0.95 -18.79
C ALA A 197 8.71 -0.53 -17.59
N LEU A 198 9.20 -0.59 -16.36
CA LEU A 198 8.50 -0.12 -15.17
C LEU A 198 9.05 1.24 -14.73
N PRO A 199 8.23 2.08 -14.09
CA PRO A 199 8.73 3.29 -13.42
C PRO A 199 9.79 2.97 -12.38
N ALA A 200 10.66 3.93 -12.09
CA ALA A 200 11.57 3.83 -10.97
C ALA A 200 10.79 3.90 -9.64
N HIS A 201 11.29 3.25 -8.59
CA HIS A 201 10.75 3.39 -7.24
C HIS A 201 11.05 4.79 -6.66
N THR A 202 10.27 5.24 -5.68
CA THR A 202 10.28 6.63 -5.23
C THR A 202 11.60 7.07 -4.57
N LEU A 203 12.36 6.17 -3.93
CA LEU A 203 13.72 6.51 -3.49
C LEU A 203 14.63 6.90 -4.65
N ALA A 204 14.58 6.16 -5.77
CA ALA A 204 15.38 6.50 -6.95
C ALA A 204 14.95 7.84 -7.57
N LEU A 205 13.72 8.27 -7.35
CA LEU A 205 13.16 9.55 -7.77
C LEU A 205 13.43 10.69 -6.77
N GLY A 206 14.11 10.41 -5.66
CA GLY A 206 14.58 11.43 -4.71
C GLY A 206 13.79 11.53 -3.40
N ALA A 207 12.88 10.60 -3.11
CA ALA A 207 12.27 10.50 -1.78
C ALA A 207 13.32 10.18 -0.70
N ASP A 208 13.11 10.66 0.52
CA ASP A 208 13.98 10.40 1.67
C ASP A 208 13.66 9.08 2.34
N ALA A 209 12.40 8.66 2.30
CA ALA A 209 12.01 7.34 2.75
C ALA A 209 10.79 6.81 1.99
N MET A 210 10.68 5.49 1.93
CA MET A 210 9.49 4.83 1.42
C MET A 210 9.16 3.58 2.21
N VAL A 211 7.88 3.22 2.21
CA VAL A 211 7.40 1.92 2.70
C VAL A 211 6.77 1.17 1.54
N THR A 212 7.15 -0.10 1.35
CA THR A 212 6.56 -0.90 0.28
C THR A 212 6.12 -2.28 0.76
N SER A 213 4.93 -2.73 0.32
CA SER A 213 4.37 -4.02 0.71
C SER A 213 4.81 -5.13 -0.25
N ALA A 214 5.84 -5.86 0.14
CA ALA A 214 6.34 -6.98 -0.66
C ALA A 214 5.31 -8.11 -0.85
N HIS A 215 4.33 -8.24 0.05
CA HIS A 215 3.27 -9.25 -0.05
C HIS A 215 2.18 -8.93 -1.08
N LYS A 216 2.06 -7.68 -1.55
CA LYS A 216 1.02 -7.30 -2.53
C LYS A 216 1.40 -7.66 -3.96
N THR A 217 2.62 -7.36 -4.37
CA THR A 217 3.06 -7.50 -5.77
C THR A 217 4.21 -8.48 -5.96
N LEU A 218 4.82 -8.95 -4.86
CA LEU A 218 5.92 -9.91 -4.85
C LEU A 218 5.56 -11.16 -4.03
N THR A 219 6.56 -11.95 -3.60
CA THR A 219 6.36 -13.28 -3.02
C THR A 219 6.42 -13.36 -1.50
N ALA A 220 6.51 -12.23 -0.79
CA ALA A 220 6.54 -12.26 0.66
C ALA A 220 5.20 -12.75 1.26
N PHE A 221 5.28 -13.32 2.43
CA PHE A 221 4.06 -13.68 3.18
C PHE A 221 3.26 -12.42 3.52
N THR A 222 1.94 -12.58 3.63
CA THR A 222 1.04 -11.51 4.07
C THR A 222 1.60 -10.83 5.32
N GLN A 223 1.49 -9.50 5.41
CA GLN A 223 2.13 -8.60 6.38
C GLN A 223 3.60 -8.28 6.09
N GLY A 224 4.29 -8.98 5.18
CA GLY A 224 5.67 -8.66 4.83
C GLY A 224 5.77 -7.34 4.04
N ALA A 225 6.51 -6.37 4.60
CA ALA A 225 6.79 -5.09 3.97
C ALA A 225 8.22 -4.63 4.27
N PHE A 226 8.73 -3.71 3.46
CA PHE A 226 10.02 -3.05 3.67
C PHE A 226 9.82 -1.57 3.98
N LEU A 227 10.56 -1.06 4.94
CA LEU A 227 10.75 0.35 5.21
C LEU A 227 12.18 0.71 4.81
N PHE A 228 12.33 1.68 3.90
CA PHE A 228 13.62 2.19 3.45
C PHE A 228 13.76 3.66 3.77
N ALA A 229 14.97 4.12 4.10
CA ALA A 229 15.25 5.53 4.34
C ALA A 229 16.68 5.93 3.95
N ARG A 230 16.86 7.23 3.69
CA ARG A 230 18.13 7.92 3.46
C ARG A 230 18.38 8.93 4.58
N ALA A 231 19.65 9.14 4.90
CA ALA A 231 20.07 10.03 5.98
C ALA A 231 20.13 11.53 5.60
N GLU A 232 19.78 11.90 4.36
CA GLU A 232 20.01 13.25 3.84
C GLU A 232 19.18 14.32 4.56
N ARG A 233 17.85 14.08 4.74
CA ARG A 233 16.92 15.02 5.36
C ARG A 233 16.07 14.39 6.48
N LEU A 234 16.20 13.09 6.69
CA LEU A 234 15.45 12.36 7.71
C LEU A 234 16.38 11.90 8.83
N ASP A 235 15.98 12.14 10.08
CA ASP A 235 16.69 11.63 11.26
C ASP A 235 16.45 10.11 11.38
N LEU A 236 17.45 9.32 10.95
CA LEU A 236 17.38 7.87 10.97
C LEU A 236 17.33 7.30 12.40
N ALA A 237 18.00 7.95 13.38
CA ALA A 237 17.95 7.48 14.75
C ALA A 237 16.53 7.58 15.32
N ARG A 238 15.86 8.69 15.05
CA ARG A 238 14.46 8.87 15.43
C ARG A 238 13.53 7.90 14.68
N LEU A 239 13.80 7.62 13.42
CA LEU A 239 13.03 6.62 12.67
C LEU A 239 13.20 5.23 13.25
N GLU A 240 14.40 4.85 13.65
CA GLU A 240 14.66 3.58 14.33
C GLU A 240 13.92 3.48 15.65
N GLU A 241 13.99 4.52 16.50
CA GLU A 241 13.26 4.57 17.77
C GLU A 241 11.73 4.45 17.54
N ALA A 242 11.19 5.14 16.54
CA ALA A 242 9.79 5.05 16.17
C ALA A 242 9.41 3.65 15.66
N PHE A 243 10.26 3.04 14.84
CA PHE A 243 10.07 1.68 14.35
C PHE A 243 10.06 0.67 15.50
N GLU A 244 11.02 0.73 16.42
CA GLU A 244 11.09 -0.14 17.60
C GLU A 244 9.89 0.03 18.52
N THR A 245 9.42 1.25 18.73
CA THR A 245 8.24 1.55 19.55
C THR A 245 6.97 0.86 19.03
N LEU A 246 6.87 0.69 17.71
CA LEU A 246 5.73 0.06 17.03
C LEU A 246 5.97 -1.43 16.72
N HIS A 247 7.18 -1.92 16.95
CA HIS A 247 7.53 -3.29 16.60
C HIS A 247 7.09 -4.27 17.70
N THR A 248 6.79 -5.50 17.29
CA THR A 248 6.55 -6.59 18.25
C THR A 248 7.88 -7.12 18.78
N THR A 249 7.90 -7.52 20.03
CA THR A 249 9.06 -8.22 20.62
C THR A 249 9.19 -9.68 20.20
N SER A 250 8.19 -10.19 19.44
CA SER A 250 8.13 -11.59 18.97
C SER A 250 7.75 -11.65 17.48
N PRO A 251 8.54 -11.06 16.56
CA PRO A 251 8.22 -11.05 15.15
C PRO A 251 8.26 -12.45 14.54
N SER A 252 7.38 -12.71 13.59
CA SER A 252 7.33 -13.97 12.84
C SER A 252 8.58 -14.16 11.99
N ALA A 253 9.39 -15.14 12.33
CA ALA A 253 10.56 -15.52 11.53
C ALA A 253 10.17 -15.94 10.09
N ALA A 254 9.00 -16.55 9.91
CA ALA A 254 8.51 -16.94 8.59
C ALA A 254 8.27 -15.71 7.69
N ILE A 255 7.65 -14.64 8.22
CA ILE A 255 7.46 -13.38 7.48
C ILE A 255 8.82 -12.76 7.14
N LEU A 256 9.71 -12.65 8.11
CA LEU A 256 11.03 -12.06 7.92
C LEU A 256 11.88 -12.85 6.88
N ALA A 257 11.91 -14.19 6.98
CA ALA A 257 12.61 -15.03 6.01
C ALA A 257 11.99 -14.96 4.60
N SER A 258 10.66 -14.79 4.51
CA SER A 258 9.99 -14.58 3.22
C SER A 258 10.40 -13.26 2.56
N LEU A 259 10.62 -12.20 3.33
CA LEU A 259 11.12 -10.91 2.84
C LEU A 259 12.54 -11.06 2.27
N ASP A 260 13.45 -11.73 2.98
CA ASP A 260 14.83 -11.96 2.52
C ASP A 260 14.86 -12.78 1.22
N ARG A 261 14.04 -13.84 1.12
CA ARG A 261 13.86 -14.59 -0.13
C ARG A 261 13.30 -13.77 -1.27
N THR A 262 12.31 -12.93 -0.97
CA THR A 262 11.69 -12.04 -1.97
C THR A 262 12.70 -11.02 -2.50
N ARG A 263 13.51 -10.40 -1.63
CA ARG A 263 14.59 -9.51 -2.02
C ARG A 263 15.58 -10.22 -2.97
N ARG A 264 16.04 -11.41 -2.61
CA ARG A 264 16.95 -12.21 -3.46
C ARG A 264 16.32 -12.56 -4.80
N LEU A 265 15.05 -13.01 -4.81
CA LEU A 265 14.34 -13.35 -6.04
C LEU A 265 14.28 -12.13 -6.98
N LEU A 266 13.95 -10.97 -6.45
CA LEU A 266 13.90 -9.73 -7.20
C LEU A 266 15.29 -9.35 -7.76
N ALA A 267 16.33 -9.43 -6.95
CA ALA A 267 17.70 -9.14 -7.37
C ALA A 267 18.24 -10.10 -8.45
N SER A 268 17.85 -11.38 -8.42
CA SER A 268 18.41 -12.40 -9.31
C SER A 268 17.55 -12.69 -10.53
N ARG A 269 16.24 -12.50 -10.47
CA ARG A 269 15.28 -12.86 -11.51
C ARG A 269 14.19 -11.81 -11.72
N GLY A 270 14.31 -10.64 -11.08
CA GLY A 270 13.27 -9.60 -11.12
C GLY A 270 12.92 -9.20 -12.55
N GLU A 271 13.91 -8.88 -13.37
CA GLU A 271 13.72 -8.47 -14.75
C GLU A 271 12.98 -9.56 -15.58
N GLU A 272 13.41 -10.82 -15.50
CA GLU A 272 12.75 -11.96 -16.19
C GLU A 272 11.28 -12.10 -15.78
N LEU A 273 11.03 -12.14 -14.46
CA LEU A 273 9.70 -12.39 -13.91
C LEU A 273 8.74 -11.23 -14.17
N LEU A 274 9.22 -10.01 -14.02
CA LEU A 274 8.45 -8.80 -14.28
C LEU A 274 8.19 -8.61 -15.78
N GLY A 275 9.17 -8.93 -16.63
CA GLY A 275 8.97 -8.92 -18.10
C GLY A 275 7.85 -9.87 -18.52
N ARG A 276 7.78 -11.07 -17.92
CA ARG A 276 6.67 -12.01 -18.14
C ARG A 276 5.33 -11.43 -17.65
N ALA A 277 5.28 -10.86 -16.45
CA ALA A 277 4.07 -10.26 -15.90
C ALA A 277 3.56 -9.09 -16.76
N LEU A 278 4.46 -8.25 -17.26
CA LEU A 278 4.15 -7.17 -18.20
C LEU A 278 3.55 -7.70 -19.51
N GLY A 279 4.11 -8.77 -20.07
CA GLY A 279 3.55 -9.43 -21.27
C GLY A 279 2.14 -9.99 -21.03
N LEU A 280 1.90 -10.57 -19.85
CA LEU A 280 0.58 -11.06 -19.45
C LEU A 280 -0.42 -9.90 -19.29
N ALA A 281 -0.03 -8.82 -18.63
CA ALA A 281 -0.88 -7.63 -18.47
C ALA A 281 -1.23 -6.98 -19.81
N ALA A 282 -0.28 -6.87 -20.73
CA ALA A 282 -0.52 -6.36 -22.08
C ALA A 282 -1.57 -7.21 -22.83
N ARG A 283 -1.47 -8.53 -22.78
CA ARG A 283 -2.46 -9.45 -23.37
C ARG A 283 -3.86 -9.28 -22.81
N VAL A 284 -3.99 -9.09 -21.50
CA VAL A 284 -5.31 -8.80 -20.89
C VAL A 284 -5.85 -7.47 -21.43
N GLY A 285 -5.02 -6.43 -21.43
CA GLY A 285 -5.41 -5.12 -21.97
C GLY A 285 -5.85 -5.18 -23.45
N GLU A 286 -5.10 -5.87 -24.29
CA GLU A 286 -5.42 -6.08 -25.72
C GLU A 286 -6.73 -6.83 -25.90
N ALA A 287 -6.94 -7.93 -25.18
CA ALA A 287 -8.15 -8.73 -25.27
C ALA A 287 -9.41 -7.94 -24.83
N LEU A 288 -9.28 -7.07 -23.86
CA LEU A 288 -10.38 -6.26 -23.34
C LEU A 288 -10.60 -4.95 -24.11
N ALA A 289 -9.62 -4.48 -24.87
CA ALA A 289 -9.73 -3.24 -25.65
C ALA A 289 -10.86 -3.24 -26.71
N ALA A 290 -11.28 -4.44 -27.16
CA ALA A 290 -12.38 -4.60 -28.13
C ALA A 290 -13.77 -4.54 -27.48
N VAL A 291 -13.87 -4.52 -26.14
CA VAL A 291 -15.16 -4.47 -25.43
C VAL A 291 -15.69 -3.03 -25.47
N GLU A 292 -16.75 -2.81 -26.22
CA GLU A 292 -17.37 -1.50 -26.37
C GLU A 292 -17.85 -0.95 -25.03
N GLY A 293 -17.50 0.30 -24.71
CA GLY A 293 -17.87 0.97 -23.47
C GLY A 293 -16.97 0.62 -22.27
N LEU A 294 -16.08 -0.36 -22.37
CA LEU A 294 -15.10 -0.66 -21.34
C LEU A 294 -13.92 0.30 -21.48
N VAL A 295 -13.49 0.89 -20.37
CA VAL A 295 -12.27 1.70 -20.32
C VAL A 295 -11.23 0.98 -19.47
N VAL A 296 -10.13 0.55 -20.12
CA VAL A 296 -8.93 0.14 -19.40
C VAL A 296 -8.19 1.41 -18.97
N VAL A 297 -8.15 1.66 -17.65
CA VAL A 297 -7.55 2.88 -17.11
C VAL A 297 -6.05 2.89 -17.41
N ARG A 298 -5.57 3.98 -18.01
CA ARG A 298 -4.14 4.16 -18.26
C ARG A 298 -3.39 4.32 -16.93
N SER A 299 -2.45 3.42 -16.71
CA SER A 299 -1.57 3.38 -15.55
C SER A 299 -0.12 3.61 -15.95
N ASP A 300 0.67 4.23 -15.07
CA ASP A 300 2.12 4.35 -15.23
C ASP A 300 2.82 3.02 -14.88
N ASP A 301 2.17 2.18 -14.05
CA ASP A 301 2.55 0.79 -13.80
C ASP A 301 1.75 -0.15 -14.71
N PRO A 302 2.32 -0.64 -15.82
CA PRO A 302 1.58 -1.44 -16.79
C PRO A 302 1.08 -2.80 -16.26
N THR A 303 1.54 -3.24 -15.08
CA THR A 303 1.02 -4.45 -14.43
C THR A 303 -0.33 -4.21 -13.74
N LYS A 304 -0.71 -2.95 -13.50
CA LYS A 304 -1.98 -2.57 -12.89
C LYS A 304 -3.05 -2.44 -13.95
N LEU A 305 -4.09 -3.23 -13.80
CA LEU A 305 -5.27 -3.17 -14.66
C LEU A 305 -6.46 -2.70 -13.83
N ALA A 306 -7.01 -1.55 -14.19
CA ALA A 306 -8.25 -1.07 -13.65
C ALA A 306 -9.26 -0.91 -14.78
N LEU A 307 -10.40 -1.58 -14.68
CA LEU A 307 -11.41 -1.73 -15.71
C LEU A 307 -12.63 -0.91 -15.33
N ALA A 308 -12.84 0.23 -15.96
CA ALA A 308 -14.01 1.07 -15.70
C ALA A 308 -15.19 0.63 -16.60
N LEU A 309 -16.30 0.26 -15.96
CA LEU A 309 -17.44 -0.45 -16.55
C LEU A 309 -18.61 0.44 -16.94
N ALA A 310 -18.67 1.67 -16.48
CA ALA A 310 -19.86 2.54 -16.60
C ALA A 310 -20.37 2.64 -18.06
N GLY A 311 -19.47 2.70 -19.03
CA GLY A 311 -19.82 2.73 -20.46
C GLY A 311 -20.36 1.42 -21.03
N THR A 312 -20.13 0.27 -20.36
CA THR A 312 -20.71 -1.03 -20.76
C THR A 312 -22.13 -1.23 -20.26
N GLY A 313 -22.54 -0.46 -19.25
CA GLY A 313 -23.79 -0.66 -18.50
C GLY A 313 -23.76 -1.84 -17.53
N ALA A 314 -22.70 -2.68 -17.53
CA ALA A 314 -22.59 -3.82 -16.62
C ALA A 314 -22.35 -3.36 -15.18
N ASP A 315 -22.95 -4.03 -14.22
CA ASP A 315 -22.68 -3.86 -12.80
C ASP A 315 -21.46 -4.70 -12.39
N GLY A 316 -20.42 -4.05 -11.87
CA GLY A 316 -19.16 -4.73 -11.53
C GLY A 316 -19.31 -5.73 -10.39
N LEU A 317 -20.25 -5.53 -9.45
CA LEU A 317 -20.53 -6.52 -8.39
C LEU A 317 -21.19 -7.78 -8.95
N GLU A 318 -22.05 -7.63 -9.98
CA GLU A 318 -22.62 -8.80 -10.67
C GLU A 318 -21.55 -9.52 -11.51
N VAL A 319 -20.66 -8.77 -12.17
CA VAL A 319 -19.50 -9.37 -12.88
C VAL A 319 -18.59 -10.10 -11.90
N GLU A 320 -18.27 -9.52 -10.74
CA GLU A 320 -17.48 -10.18 -9.70
C GLU A 320 -18.14 -11.47 -9.22
N ALA A 321 -19.46 -11.46 -8.99
CA ALA A 321 -20.21 -12.65 -8.59
C ALA A 321 -20.11 -13.77 -9.65
N ASP A 322 -20.19 -13.43 -10.93
CA ASP A 322 -19.99 -14.37 -12.02
C ASP A 322 -18.59 -14.98 -12.03
N LEU A 323 -17.55 -14.13 -11.88
CA LEU A 323 -16.15 -14.55 -11.78
C LEU A 323 -15.92 -15.42 -10.54
N PHE A 324 -16.52 -15.04 -9.41
CA PHE A 324 -16.44 -15.80 -8.17
C PHE A 324 -17.00 -17.23 -8.33
N ALA A 325 -18.11 -17.40 -9.07
CA ALA A 325 -18.70 -18.70 -9.36
C ALA A 325 -17.75 -19.59 -10.19
N GLU A 326 -16.89 -18.97 -11.04
CA GLU A 326 -15.85 -19.67 -11.81
C GLU A 326 -14.52 -19.84 -11.04
N GLY A 327 -14.47 -19.50 -9.75
CA GLY A 327 -13.29 -19.63 -8.91
C GLY A 327 -12.24 -18.52 -9.11
N ILE A 328 -12.62 -17.38 -9.71
CA ILE A 328 -11.76 -16.20 -9.89
C ILE A 328 -12.06 -15.20 -8.77
N ARG A 329 -11.00 -14.63 -8.19
CA ARG A 329 -11.09 -13.59 -7.16
C ARG A 329 -10.37 -12.35 -7.65
N LEU A 330 -11.06 -11.21 -7.60
CA LEU A 330 -10.46 -9.91 -7.90
C LEU A 330 -9.91 -9.28 -6.63
N GLU A 331 -8.92 -8.42 -6.78
CA GLU A 331 -8.40 -7.61 -5.67
C GLU A 331 -9.46 -6.60 -5.19
N LEU A 332 -10.23 -6.07 -6.14
CA LEU A 332 -11.21 -5.05 -5.87
C LEU A 332 -12.31 -5.06 -6.93
N ALA A 333 -13.56 -4.92 -6.47
CA ALA A 333 -14.72 -4.67 -7.32
C ALA A 333 -15.68 -3.69 -6.65
N ASN A 334 -16.27 -2.82 -7.44
CA ASN A 334 -17.46 -2.06 -7.11
C ASN A 334 -18.33 -1.95 -8.37
N ARG A 335 -19.47 -1.25 -8.30
CA ARG A 335 -20.39 -1.14 -9.44
C ARG A 335 -19.71 -0.72 -10.75
N ASP A 336 -18.76 0.21 -10.69
CA ASP A 336 -18.18 0.85 -11.87
C ASP A 336 -16.73 0.47 -12.15
N LEU A 337 -16.10 -0.33 -11.27
CA LEU A 337 -14.67 -0.65 -11.36
C LEU A 337 -14.39 -2.10 -10.99
N LEU A 338 -13.54 -2.75 -11.79
CA LEU A 338 -12.91 -4.02 -11.44
C LEU A 338 -11.39 -3.87 -11.48
N VAL A 339 -10.69 -4.42 -10.49
CA VAL A 339 -9.22 -4.40 -10.43
C VAL A 339 -8.72 -5.84 -10.25
N PRO A 340 -8.39 -6.55 -11.33
CA PRO A 340 -7.59 -7.77 -11.23
C PRO A 340 -6.15 -7.40 -10.91
N LEU A 341 -5.56 -8.08 -9.93
CA LEU A 341 -4.15 -7.90 -9.59
C LEU A 341 -3.30 -8.90 -10.36
N LEU A 342 -2.47 -8.42 -11.29
CA LEU A 342 -1.49 -9.24 -11.98
C LEU A 342 -0.11 -9.06 -11.36
N THR A 343 0.60 -10.17 -11.17
CA THR A 343 1.90 -10.19 -10.51
C THR A 343 2.85 -11.18 -11.17
N ILE A 344 4.05 -11.31 -10.63
CA ILE A 344 5.02 -12.32 -11.06
C ILE A 344 4.57 -13.78 -10.82
N GLY A 345 3.47 -13.97 -10.07
CA GLY A 345 2.87 -15.28 -9.81
C GLY A 345 1.93 -15.78 -10.89
N ASP A 346 1.52 -14.93 -11.83
CA ASP A 346 0.55 -15.29 -12.85
C ASP A 346 1.15 -16.10 -13.98
N THR A 347 0.28 -16.87 -14.65
CA THR A 347 0.62 -17.77 -15.76
C THR A 347 -0.28 -17.47 -16.96
N ASP A 348 0.08 -18.01 -18.14
CA ASP A 348 -0.77 -17.94 -19.32
C ASP A 348 -2.15 -18.53 -19.04
N GLU A 349 -2.22 -19.65 -18.33
CA GLU A 349 -3.48 -20.31 -17.95
C GLU A 349 -4.36 -19.42 -17.04
N SER A 350 -3.76 -18.78 -16.02
CA SER A 350 -4.51 -17.88 -15.12
C SER A 350 -5.10 -16.69 -15.89
N VAL A 351 -4.34 -16.12 -16.81
CA VAL A 351 -4.75 -14.99 -17.63
C VAL A 351 -5.82 -15.38 -18.65
N GLU A 352 -5.66 -16.52 -19.35
CA GLU A 352 -6.68 -17.02 -20.28
C GLU A 352 -8.02 -17.29 -19.59
N LYS A 353 -7.97 -17.87 -18.39
CA LYS A 353 -9.15 -18.07 -17.56
C LYS A 353 -9.83 -16.74 -17.19
N LEU A 354 -9.04 -15.75 -16.73
CA LEU A 354 -9.54 -14.42 -16.36
C LEU A 354 -10.19 -13.73 -17.56
N VAL A 355 -9.49 -13.63 -18.69
CA VAL A 355 -9.97 -12.95 -19.90
C VAL A 355 -11.25 -13.59 -20.43
N SER A 356 -11.26 -14.94 -20.54
CA SER A 356 -12.42 -15.67 -21.04
C SER A 356 -13.66 -15.47 -20.17
N ALA A 357 -13.48 -15.48 -18.84
CA ALA A 357 -14.57 -15.27 -17.89
C ALA A 357 -15.08 -13.81 -17.91
N LEU A 358 -14.17 -12.84 -17.96
CA LEU A 358 -14.52 -11.41 -18.08
C LEU A 358 -15.33 -11.14 -19.35
N LEU A 359 -14.87 -11.60 -20.50
CA LEU A 359 -15.57 -11.39 -21.78
C LEU A 359 -16.98 -11.98 -21.74
N ARG A 360 -17.14 -13.22 -21.26
CA ARG A 360 -18.48 -13.86 -21.13
C ARG A 360 -19.38 -13.10 -20.16
N SER A 361 -18.86 -12.67 -19.02
CA SER A 361 -19.65 -11.95 -18.03
C SER A 361 -20.05 -10.56 -18.51
N LEU A 362 -19.12 -9.79 -19.10
CA LEU A 362 -19.39 -8.46 -19.64
C LEU A 362 -20.44 -8.51 -20.76
N GLU A 363 -20.37 -9.51 -21.65
CA GLU A 363 -21.40 -9.69 -22.69
C GLU A 363 -22.77 -10.01 -22.10
N ARG A 364 -22.83 -10.91 -21.12
CA ARG A 364 -24.09 -11.30 -20.42
C ARG A 364 -24.71 -10.17 -19.62
N ARG A 365 -23.87 -9.31 -18.99
CA ARG A 365 -24.26 -8.23 -18.08
C ARG A 365 -24.37 -6.88 -18.77
N ARG A 366 -24.18 -6.83 -20.07
CA ARG A 366 -24.25 -5.59 -20.84
C ARG A 366 -25.60 -4.91 -20.61
N GLY A 367 -25.56 -3.59 -20.35
CA GLY A 367 -26.74 -2.76 -20.09
C GLY A 367 -26.66 -1.39 -20.76
N GLU A 368 -27.51 -0.48 -20.32
CA GLU A 368 -27.46 0.90 -20.78
C GLU A 368 -26.24 1.61 -20.16
N PRO A 369 -25.43 2.30 -20.98
CA PRO A 369 -24.34 3.12 -20.47
C PRO A 369 -24.82 4.15 -19.45
N ARG A 370 -24.02 4.35 -18.40
CA ARG A 370 -24.33 5.30 -17.34
C ARG A 370 -23.14 6.20 -17.04
N PRO A 371 -23.34 7.38 -16.45
CA PRO A 371 -22.23 8.16 -15.91
C PRO A 371 -21.51 7.34 -14.79
N PRO A 372 -20.19 7.51 -14.62
CA PRO A 372 -19.49 6.94 -13.49
C PRO A 372 -20.17 7.33 -12.18
N GLY A 373 -20.33 6.38 -11.26
CA GLY A 373 -21.10 6.61 -10.04
C GLY A 373 -20.46 7.55 -9.04
N GLY A 374 -21.27 7.93 -8.04
CA GLY A 374 -20.99 8.95 -7.06
C GLY A 374 -19.81 8.75 -6.11
N ALA A 375 -19.11 7.59 -6.19
CA ALA A 375 -17.87 7.42 -5.42
C ALA A 375 -16.84 8.53 -5.71
N SER A 376 -16.84 9.08 -6.93
CA SER A 376 -15.98 10.21 -7.30
C SER A 376 -16.44 11.54 -6.69
N ALA A 377 -17.73 11.74 -6.53
CA ALA A 377 -18.28 12.97 -5.94
C ALA A 377 -17.85 13.13 -4.47
N VAL A 378 -17.68 12.02 -3.75
CA VAL A 378 -17.22 12.05 -2.35
C VAL A 378 -15.84 12.70 -2.22
N TRP A 379 -14.94 12.46 -3.17
CA TRP A 379 -13.58 13.03 -3.13
C TRP A 379 -13.48 14.43 -3.75
N SER A 380 -14.55 14.92 -4.37
CA SER A 380 -14.62 16.29 -4.88
C SER A 380 -14.98 17.30 -3.78
N VAL A 381 -15.62 16.84 -2.70
CA VAL A 381 -15.97 17.70 -1.55
C VAL A 381 -14.72 18.03 -0.74
N GLU A 382 -14.52 19.30 -0.41
CA GLU A 382 -13.43 19.77 0.45
C GLU A 382 -13.95 20.02 1.86
N PRO A 383 -13.69 19.11 2.82
CA PRO A 383 -14.14 19.31 4.18
C PRO A 383 -13.37 20.44 4.86
N GLU A 384 -14.08 21.28 5.60
CA GLU A 384 -13.47 22.23 6.52
C GLU A 384 -12.84 21.48 7.70
N VAL A 385 -11.63 21.87 8.10
CA VAL A 385 -10.94 21.29 9.26
C VAL A 385 -11.28 22.09 10.51
N GLY A 386 -12.01 21.48 11.44
CA GLY A 386 -12.40 22.12 12.71
C GLY A 386 -11.48 21.77 13.88
N MET A 387 -10.75 20.64 13.80
CA MET A 387 -9.72 20.26 14.77
C MET A 387 -8.72 19.27 14.16
N THR A 388 -7.60 19.04 14.85
CA THR A 388 -6.60 18.06 14.38
C THR A 388 -7.14 16.63 14.48
N PRO A 389 -6.69 15.69 13.64
CA PRO A 389 -7.10 14.28 13.73
C PRO A 389 -6.87 13.67 15.13
N ARG A 390 -5.76 14.02 15.80
CA ARG A 390 -5.47 13.56 17.16
C ARG A 390 -6.46 14.13 18.18
N ALA A 391 -6.77 15.42 18.11
CA ALA A 391 -7.73 16.04 19.01
C ALA A 391 -9.13 15.40 18.87
N ALA A 392 -9.56 15.16 17.63
CA ALA A 392 -10.83 14.48 17.35
C ALA A 392 -10.85 13.03 17.85
N PHE A 393 -9.74 12.30 17.69
CA PHE A 393 -9.63 10.92 18.16
C PHE A 393 -9.80 10.77 19.67
N PHE A 394 -9.28 11.72 20.47
CA PHE A 394 -9.36 11.69 21.94
C PHE A 394 -10.55 12.49 22.51
N ALA A 395 -11.30 13.21 21.69
CA ALA A 395 -12.49 13.94 22.12
C ALA A 395 -13.63 12.99 22.54
N ALA A 396 -14.51 13.51 23.41
CA ALA A 396 -15.78 12.84 23.67
C ALA A 396 -16.60 12.76 22.37
N ARG A 397 -17.21 11.62 22.12
CA ARG A 397 -17.94 11.33 20.87
C ARG A 397 -19.31 10.71 21.14
N GLU A 398 -20.23 10.92 20.20
CA GLU A 398 -21.53 10.26 20.20
C GLU A 398 -21.86 9.75 18.80
N THR A 399 -22.63 8.69 18.71
CA THR A 399 -23.17 8.20 17.43
C THR A 399 -24.52 8.88 17.16
N VAL A 400 -24.65 9.46 15.98
CA VAL A 400 -25.89 10.13 15.56
C VAL A 400 -26.36 9.59 14.20
N PRO A 401 -27.65 9.60 13.90
CA PRO A 401 -28.13 9.37 12.55
C PRO A 401 -27.51 10.32 11.54
N ALA A 402 -27.28 9.87 10.29
CA ALA A 402 -26.64 10.67 9.25
C ALA A 402 -27.35 12.02 8.99
N GLU A 403 -28.69 12.05 9.15
CA GLU A 403 -29.52 13.28 9.00
C GLU A 403 -29.18 14.38 10.01
N ARG A 404 -28.55 14.00 11.12
CA ARG A 404 -28.16 14.91 12.21
C ARG A 404 -26.66 15.16 12.25
N ALA A 405 -25.90 14.60 11.31
CA ALA A 405 -24.45 14.72 11.28
C ALA A 405 -23.95 16.02 10.64
N ALA A 406 -24.74 16.65 9.77
CA ALA A 406 -24.34 17.89 9.10
C ALA A 406 -23.98 19.01 10.10
N GLY A 407 -22.85 19.68 9.87
CA GLY A 407 -22.29 20.73 10.72
C GLY A 407 -21.53 20.21 11.96
N ARG A 408 -21.44 18.90 12.15
CA ARG A 408 -20.68 18.29 13.25
C ARG A 408 -19.27 17.91 12.79
N LEU A 409 -18.38 17.76 13.76
CA LEU A 409 -17.02 17.25 13.50
C LEU A 409 -17.04 15.73 13.46
N ALA A 410 -16.38 15.14 12.46
CA ALA A 410 -16.20 13.71 12.39
C ALA A 410 -15.26 13.25 13.51
N ALA A 411 -15.66 12.20 14.23
CA ALA A 411 -14.84 11.58 15.25
C ALA A 411 -14.08 10.34 14.73
N GLU A 412 -14.44 9.88 13.53
CA GLU A 412 -13.87 8.72 12.90
C GLU A 412 -13.67 8.93 11.39
N THR A 413 -12.88 8.07 10.80
CA THR A 413 -12.70 8.03 9.36
C THR A 413 -13.88 7.34 8.70
N VAL A 414 -14.50 7.97 7.70
CA VAL A 414 -15.41 7.31 6.78
C VAL A 414 -14.71 7.20 5.43
N ALA A 415 -14.50 5.97 4.98
CA ALA A 415 -13.84 5.68 3.72
C ALA A 415 -14.69 4.66 2.95
N PRO A 416 -15.28 5.04 1.80
CA PRO A 416 -15.87 4.04 0.92
C PRO A 416 -14.83 2.99 0.52
N TYR A 417 -15.19 1.75 0.61
CA TYR A 417 -14.32 0.65 0.20
C TYR A 417 -15.01 -0.18 -0.89
N PRO A 418 -14.37 -0.39 -1.99
CA PRO A 418 -13.03 0.06 -2.43
C PRO A 418 -12.97 1.54 -2.84
N PRO A 419 -11.80 2.22 -2.82
CA PRO A 419 -10.46 1.74 -2.48
C PRO A 419 -10.04 1.98 -1.02
N GLY A 420 -10.91 2.53 -0.16
CA GLY A 420 -10.56 2.84 1.23
C GLY A 420 -9.86 4.19 1.42
N ILE A 421 -9.98 5.10 0.45
CA ILE A 421 -9.56 6.49 0.57
C ILE A 421 -10.54 7.23 1.48
N PRO A 422 -10.09 7.95 2.52
CA PRO A 422 -10.98 8.68 3.40
C PRO A 422 -11.80 9.75 2.66
N ALA A 423 -13.11 9.65 2.71
CA ALA A 423 -14.02 10.71 2.31
C ALA A 423 -14.03 11.84 3.35
N ILE A 424 -13.97 11.46 4.62
CA ILE A 424 -13.82 12.38 5.75
C ILE A 424 -12.82 11.80 6.75
N ALA A 425 -11.97 12.64 7.30
CA ALA A 425 -11.03 12.31 8.37
C ALA A 425 -11.53 12.85 9.73
N PRO A 426 -11.06 12.29 10.86
CA PRO A 426 -11.37 12.82 12.17
C PRO A 426 -10.99 14.31 12.28
N GLY A 427 -11.90 15.13 12.82
CA GLY A 427 -11.71 16.56 12.97
C GLY A 427 -12.22 17.42 11.82
N GLU A 428 -12.62 16.83 10.72
CA GLU A 428 -13.26 17.53 9.60
C GLU A 428 -14.77 17.73 9.83
N VAL A 429 -15.33 18.80 9.28
CA VAL A 429 -16.76 19.11 9.37
C VAL A 429 -17.54 18.25 8.38
N VAL A 430 -18.53 17.54 8.88
CA VAL A 430 -19.49 16.80 8.05
C VAL A 430 -20.43 17.78 7.35
N THR A 431 -20.30 17.93 6.03
CA THR A 431 -21.17 18.81 5.25
C THR A 431 -22.40 18.07 4.71
N GLY A 432 -23.47 18.82 4.37
CA GLY A 432 -24.66 18.24 3.71
C GLY A 432 -24.32 17.65 2.34
N GLU A 433 -23.39 18.25 1.60
CA GLU A 433 -22.89 17.78 0.31
C GLU A 433 -22.16 16.44 0.46
N LEU A 434 -21.26 16.33 1.45
CA LEU A 434 -20.56 15.08 1.75
C LEU A 434 -21.54 13.96 2.11
N LEU A 435 -22.55 14.25 2.93
CA LEU A 435 -23.58 13.25 3.29
C LEU A 435 -24.39 12.79 2.07
N ALA A 436 -24.73 13.70 1.16
CA ALA A 436 -25.41 13.35 -0.09
C ALA A 436 -24.54 12.41 -0.94
N SER A 437 -23.25 12.77 -1.13
CA SER A 437 -22.29 11.95 -1.88
C SER A 437 -22.02 10.59 -1.24
N LEU A 438 -21.95 10.51 0.10
CA LEU A 438 -21.79 9.24 0.82
C LEU A 438 -23.03 8.34 0.68
N ARG A 439 -24.25 8.91 0.69
CA ARG A 439 -25.48 8.16 0.44
C ARG A 439 -25.53 7.60 -0.98
N GLU A 440 -25.13 8.41 -1.96
CA GLU A 440 -25.03 7.96 -3.34
C GLU A 440 -24.01 6.82 -3.46
N ALA A 441 -22.81 6.98 -2.87
CA ALA A 441 -21.80 5.92 -2.86
C ALA A 441 -22.28 4.63 -2.15
N ALA A 442 -23.10 4.74 -1.10
CA ALA A 442 -23.65 3.59 -0.37
C ALA A 442 -24.81 2.90 -1.09
N ALA A 443 -25.46 3.57 -2.05
CA ALA A 443 -26.53 3.00 -2.86
C ALA A 443 -26.00 2.17 -4.04
N HIS A 444 -24.70 2.16 -4.25
CA HIS A 444 -23.99 1.53 -5.35
C HIS A 444 -22.84 0.66 -4.87
#